data_9d007474afbc69587828055521a8b663
#
_entry.id   9d007474afbc69587828055521a8b663
#
_cell.length_a   1.000
_cell.length_b   1.000
_cell.length_c   1.000
_cell.angle_alpha   90.00
_cell.angle_beta   90.00
_cell.angle_gamma   90.00
#
_symmetry.space_group_name_H-M   'P 1'
#
loop_
_entity.id
_entity.type
_entity.pdbx_description
1 polymer ?
#
loop_
_entity_poly.entity_id
_entity_poly.type
_entity_poly.pdbx_seq_one_letter_code
_entity_poly.pdbx_strand_id
1 'polypeptide(L)'
;KSTDPTSILYNGPFILKSLTAKSSIELTKNENYWDKKNVHFDAIKLSYYDGSDQEAQERSFSDGALSIARVFPMSSNYASVEKKYKDNIYYTAPGASTAAIGVNIDRQSYKFSAKKTDAEKTSTKKALLNKDFRQSINFAIDRTAYQSQVNGKDGAALALRNLFVPSDFVSAGDKTFGDLVTEKMSTYGDEWSGVNFADGQDGLYNAEKAKTEFAKAKE
;
A
#
# COMPACT_ATOMS: atom_id res chain seq x y z
N LYS A 1 -9.46 18.22 21.23
CA LYS A 1 -10.33 17.51 20.27
C LYS A 1 -11.64 17.22 21.00
N SER A 2 -12.75 17.75 20.53
CA SER A 2 -14.07 17.52 21.13
C SER A 2 -14.75 16.33 20.47
N THR A 3 -15.43 15.52 21.26
CA THR A 3 -16.36 14.48 20.81
C THR A 3 -17.81 14.93 20.91
N ASP A 4 -18.02 16.15 21.44
CA ASP A 4 -19.33 16.77 21.51
C ASP A 4 -19.71 17.30 20.11
N PRO A 5 -20.77 16.75 19.47
CA PRO A 5 -21.22 17.17 18.14
C PRO A 5 -21.53 18.67 18.03
N THR A 6 -21.99 19.29 19.11
CA THR A 6 -22.39 20.70 19.13
C THR A 6 -21.22 21.68 19.13
N SER A 7 -20.01 21.20 19.47
CA SER A 7 -18.79 22.01 19.51
C SER A 7 -17.96 21.95 18.22
N ILE A 8 -18.44 21.27 17.18
CA ILE A 8 -17.76 21.11 15.91
C ILE A 8 -18.41 21.99 14.85
N LEU A 9 -17.60 22.72 14.09
CA LEU A 9 -18.06 23.43 12.90
C LEU A 9 -18.04 22.49 11.69
N TYR A 10 -19.17 22.41 11.00
CA TYR A 10 -19.34 21.51 9.86
C TYR A 10 -19.53 22.31 8.57
N ASN A 11 -18.80 21.93 7.52
CA ASN A 11 -18.98 22.43 6.16
C ASN A 11 -19.27 21.30 5.15
N GLY A 12 -19.32 20.06 5.62
CA GLY A 12 -19.55 18.86 4.79
C GLY A 12 -21.02 18.43 4.77
N PRO A 13 -21.34 17.40 3.96
CA PRO A 13 -22.70 16.89 3.77
C PRO A 13 -23.28 16.16 4.99
N PHE A 14 -22.47 15.78 5.95
CA PHE A 14 -22.89 15.08 7.17
C PHE A 14 -22.33 15.74 8.41
N ILE A 15 -23.07 15.62 9.52
CA ILE A 15 -22.68 16.06 10.85
C ILE A 15 -22.64 14.88 11.81
N LEU A 16 -21.79 14.95 12.84
CA LEU A 16 -21.69 13.93 13.87
C LEU A 16 -22.98 13.94 14.72
N LYS A 17 -23.69 12.82 14.74
CA LYS A 17 -24.83 12.57 15.61
C LYS A 17 -24.41 11.99 16.94
N SER A 18 -23.58 10.95 16.91
CA SER A 18 -23.06 10.31 18.10
C SER A 18 -21.71 9.62 17.84
N LEU A 19 -20.90 9.51 18.91
CA LEU A 19 -19.66 8.79 18.91
C LEU A 19 -19.56 7.96 20.20
N THR A 20 -19.53 6.64 20.06
CA THR A 20 -19.33 5.70 21.17
C THR A 20 -18.02 4.96 20.94
N ALA A 21 -17.06 5.20 21.85
CA ALA A 21 -15.73 4.62 21.74
C ALA A 21 -15.77 3.09 21.62
N LYS A 22 -14.99 2.53 20.69
CA LYS A 22 -14.95 1.09 20.39
C LYS A 22 -16.33 0.45 20.08
N SER A 23 -17.26 1.22 19.60
CA SER A 23 -18.59 0.76 19.21
C SER A 23 -19.03 1.34 17.88
N SER A 24 -19.40 2.63 17.83
CA SER A 24 -19.91 3.22 16.59
C SER A 24 -19.71 4.74 16.50
N ILE A 25 -19.67 5.20 15.24
CA ILE A 25 -19.84 6.62 14.90
C ILE A 25 -21.10 6.72 14.03
N GLU A 26 -22.03 7.58 14.41
CA GLU A 26 -23.21 7.87 13.62
C GLU A 26 -23.17 9.30 13.10
N LEU A 27 -23.36 9.44 11.81
CA LEU A 27 -23.47 10.73 11.13
C LEU A 27 -24.88 10.88 10.58
N THR A 28 -25.41 12.08 10.61
CA THR A 28 -26.70 12.43 9.99
C THR A 28 -26.50 13.51 8.93
N LYS A 29 -27.40 13.60 7.98
CA LYS A 29 -27.39 14.59 6.92
C LYS A 29 -27.30 16.01 7.49
N ASN A 30 -26.48 16.86 6.88
CA ASN A 30 -26.37 18.28 7.21
C ASN A 30 -27.34 19.09 6.37
N GLU A 31 -28.45 19.52 6.99
CA GLU A 31 -29.47 20.33 6.30
C GLU A 31 -28.98 21.71 5.89
N ASN A 32 -27.85 22.18 6.43
CA ASN A 32 -27.24 23.46 6.06
C ASN A 32 -26.16 23.29 4.99
N TYR A 33 -25.92 22.08 4.49
CA TYR A 33 -24.94 21.86 3.44
C TYR A 33 -25.39 22.53 2.13
N TRP A 34 -24.49 23.27 1.48
CA TRP A 34 -24.79 24.07 0.30
C TRP A 34 -25.32 23.22 -0.88
N ASP A 35 -24.85 21.98 -1.03
CA ASP A 35 -25.27 21.07 -2.09
C ASP A 35 -26.07 19.88 -1.55
N LYS A 36 -26.92 20.11 -0.56
CA LYS A 36 -27.70 19.05 0.10
C LYS A 36 -28.65 18.28 -0.81
N LYS A 37 -29.03 18.86 -1.97
CA LYS A 37 -29.89 18.18 -2.97
C LYS A 37 -29.19 16.97 -3.61
N ASN A 38 -27.85 16.95 -3.65
CA ASN A 38 -27.06 15.86 -4.17
C ASN A 38 -26.61 14.87 -3.07
N VAL A 39 -27.10 15.03 -1.86
CA VAL A 39 -26.84 14.09 -0.75
C VAL A 39 -28.00 13.11 -0.65
N HIS A 40 -27.76 11.86 -1.07
CA HIS A 40 -28.80 10.84 -1.21
C HIS A 40 -28.95 9.92 0.00
N PHE A 41 -28.02 10.00 0.98
CA PHE A 41 -28.09 9.25 2.22
C PHE A 41 -28.57 10.14 3.37
N ASP A 42 -29.42 9.60 4.24
CA ASP A 42 -29.86 10.32 5.43
C ASP A 42 -28.93 10.16 6.62
N ALA A 43 -28.23 9.03 6.67
CA ALA A 43 -27.31 8.71 7.74
C ALA A 43 -26.16 7.79 7.27
N ILE A 44 -25.04 7.88 7.97
CA ILE A 44 -23.90 6.96 7.83
C ILE A 44 -23.59 6.40 9.21
N LYS A 45 -23.55 5.07 9.34
CA LYS A 45 -23.14 4.40 10.56
C LYS A 45 -21.85 3.64 10.33
N LEU A 46 -20.80 3.99 11.07
CA LEU A 46 -19.52 3.29 11.09
C LEU A 46 -19.48 2.39 12.33
N SER A 47 -19.36 1.10 12.14
CA SER A 47 -19.23 0.14 13.23
C SER A 47 -17.75 -0.12 13.51
N TYR A 48 -17.39 -0.22 14.79
CA TYR A 48 -16.01 -0.52 15.17
C TYR A 48 -15.65 -1.97 14.80
N TYR A 49 -14.45 -2.12 14.24
CA TYR A 49 -13.85 -3.39 13.93
C TYR A 49 -12.42 -3.41 14.49
N ASP A 50 -12.09 -4.41 15.31
CA ASP A 50 -10.81 -4.52 16.01
C ASP A 50 -9.70 -5.21 15.20
N GLY A 51 -10.06 -5.79 14.04
CA GLY A 51 -9.11 -6.48 13.16
C GLY A 51 -8.85 -7.95 13.53
N SER A 52 -9.48 -8.49 14.56
CA SER A 52 -9.21 -9.85 15.05
C SER A 52 -9.77 -10.95 14.13
N ASP A 53 -10.89 -10.70 13.47
CA ASP A 53 -11.54 -11.66 12.58
C ASP A 53 -11.76 -11.05 11.19
N GLN A 54 -10.88 -11.39 10.25
CA GLN A 54 -10.92 -10.86 8.88
C GLN A 54 -12.19 -11.21 8.10
N GLU A 55 -12.90 -12.26 8.51
CA GLU A 55 -14.13 -12.72 7.85
C GLU A 55 -15.40 -12.07 8.43
N ALA A 56 -15.31 -11.42 9.60
CA ALA A 56 -16.47 -10.84 10.27
C ALA A 56 -17.19 -9.78 9.42
N GLN A 57 -16.45 -8.99 8.66
CA GLN A 57 -17.04 -7.94 7.80
C GLN A 57 -17.83 -8.55 6.65
N GLU A 58 -17.32 -9.60 6.02
CA GLU A 58 -18.03 -10.31 4.94
C GLU A 58 -19.31 -10.96 5.47
N ARG A 59 -19.25 -11.65 6.61
CA ARG A 59 -20.45 -12.22 7.24
C ARG A 59 -21.51 -11.16 7.52
N SER A 60 -21.11 -10.04 8.11
CA SER A 60 -22.02 -8.93 8.40
C SER A 60 -22.62 -8.30 7.14
N PHE A 61 -21.87 -8.28 6.03
CA PHE A 61 -22.36 -7.86 4.72
C PHE A 61 -23.36 -8.88 4.16
N SER A 62 -23.04 -10.17 4.23
CA SER A 62 -23.92 -11.26 3.81
C SER A 62 -25.28 -11.26 4.56
N ASP A 63 -25.25 -10.90 5.84
CA ASP A 63 -26.44 -10.82 6.71
C ASP A 63 -27.20 -9.48 6.55
N GLY A 64 -26.73 -8.58 5.70
CA GLY A 64 -27.34 -7.28 5.48
C GLY A 64 -27.08 -6.24 6.58
N ALA A 65 -26.22 -6.54 7.56
CA ALA A 65 -25.87 -5.61 8.64
C ALA A 65 -24.92 -4.49 8.17
N LEU A 66 -24.15 -4.74 7.11
CA LEU A 66 -23.26 -3.77 6.48
C LEU A 66 -23.65 -3.56 5.01
N SER A 67 -23.64 -2.32 4.57
CA SER A 67 -23.82 -1.95 3.15
C SER A 67 -22.52 -2.05 2.35
N ILE A 68 -21.37 -1.95 3.04
CA ILE A 68 -20.02 -2.06 2.47
C ILE A 68 -19.17 -2.86 3.44
N ALA A 69 -18.39 -3.81 2.93
CA ALA A 69 -17.44 -4.57 3.71
C ALA A 69 -16.08 -4.59 3.01
N ARG A 70 -15.01 -4.63 3.80
CA ARG A 70 -13.67 -4.87 3.27
C ARG A 70 -13.47 -6.37 3.07
N VAL A 71 -12.98 -6.74 1.91
CA VAL A 71 -12.55 -8.11 1.60
C VAL A 71 -11.05 -8.21 1.79
N PHE A 72 -10.60 -9.30 2.43
CA PHE A 72 -9.19 -9.56 2.70
C PHE A 72 -8.72 -10.76 1.87
N PRO A 73 -7.89 -10.55 0.82
CA PRO A 73 -7.43 -11.65 -0.03
C PRO A 73 -6.61 -12.73 0.70
N MET A 74 -6.09 -12.40 1.88
CA MET A 74 -5.36 -13.35 2.72
C MET A 74 -6.26 -14.21 3.62
N SER A 75 -7.57 -13.92 3.68
CA SER A 75 -8.51 -14.69 4.50
C SER A 75 -8.79 -16.07 3.89
N SER A 76 -9.12 -17.04 4.73
CA SER A 76 -9.37 -18.43 4.29
C SER A 76 -10.61 -18.54 3.40
N ASN A 77 -11.58 -17.65 3.55
CA ASN A 77 -12.81 -17.64 2.78
C ASN A 77 -12.75 -16.82 1.49
N TYR A 78 -11.60 -16.17 1.17
CA TYR A 78 -11.49 -15.23 0.04
C TYR A 78 -11.99 -15.80 -1.29
N ALA A 79 -11.57 -17.02 -1.66
CA ALA A 79 -11.99 -17.64 -2.92
C ALA A 79 -13.51 -17.84 -3.01
N SER A 80 -14.16 -18.13 -1.89
CA SER A 80 -15.62 -18.26 -1.80
C SER A 80 -16.32 -16.91 -1.94
N VAL A 81 -15.79 -15.88 -1.26
CA VAL A 81 -16.28 -14.51 -1.32
C VAL A 81 -16.14 -13.94 -2.73
N GLU A 82 -14.97 -14.11 -3.34
CA GLU A 82 -14.69 -13.66 -4.72
C GLU A 82 -15.67 -14.32 -5.71
N LYS A 83 -15.89 -15.63 -5.60
CA LYS A 83 -16.86 -16.33 -6.44
C LYS A 83 -18.29 -15.81 -6.25
N LYS A 84 -18.70 -15.58 -4.99
CA LYS A 84 -20.08 -15.16 -4.64
C LYS A 84 -20.37 -13.72 -5.05
N TYR A 85 -19.40 -12.84 -4.90
CA TYR A 85 -19.58 -11.38 -5.05
C TYR A 85 -18.74 -10.76 -6.16
N LYS A 86 -18.30 -11.54 -7.15
CA LYS A 86 -17.41 -11.11 -8.23
C LYS A 86 -17.75 -9.74 -8.81
N ASP A 87 -19.04 -9.51 -9.09
CA ASP A 87 -19.51 -8.28 -9.74
C ASP A 87 -19.69 -7.10 -8.74
N ASN A 88 -19.48 -7.34 -7.46
CA ASN A 88 -19.62 -6.38 -6.37
C ASN A 88 -18.30 -6.09 -5.65
N ILE A 89 -17.20 -6.69 -6.09
CA ILE A 89 -15.86 -6.41 -5.58
C ILE A 89 -15.25 -5.26 -6.38
N TYR A 90 -14.88 -4.20 -5.66
CA TYR A 90 -14.27 -3.01 -6.26
C TYR A 90 -12.90 -2.77 -5.66
N TYR A 91 -11.95 -2.44 -6.51
CA TYR A 91 -10.64 -1.95 -6.08
C TYR A 91 -10.67 -0.43 -6.02
N THR A 92 -10.22 0.14 -4.91
CA THR A 92 -10.08 1.59 -4.80
C THR A 92 -8.96 2.09 -5.70
N ALA A 93 -9.07 3.32 -6.17
CA ALA A 93 -7.97 3.97 -6.87
C ALA A 93 -6.70 3.97 -6.00
N PRO A 94 -5.51 3.80 -6.58
CA PRO A 94 -4.26 3.87 -5.85
C PRO A 94 -4.12 5.25 -5.18
N GLY A 95 -3.75 5.23 -3.89
CA GLY A 95 -3.44 6.47 -3.17
C GLY A 95 -2.13 7.09 -3.63
N ALA A 96 -1.88 8.34 -3.25
CA ALA A 96 -0.61 9.04 -3.50
C ALA A 96 0.54 8.56 -2.57
N SER A 97 0.27 7.62 -1.67
CA SER A 97 1.27 7.07 -0.75
C SER A 97 2.01 5.90 -1.35
N THR A 98 3.31 5.82 -1.09
CA THR A 98 4.16 4.68 -1.47
C THR A 98 4.72 4.01 -0.24
N ALA A 99 4.51 2.70 -0.12
CA ALA A 99 5.18 1.89 0.88
C ALA A 99 6.53 1.43 0.35
N ALA A 100 7.59 1.57 1.14
CA ALA A 100 8.93 1.21 0.73
C ALA A 100 9.67 0.46 1.85
N ILE A 101 10.60 -0.42 1.46
CA ILE A 101 11.55 -1.04 2.37
C ILE A 101 12.82 -0.18 2.36
N GLY A 102 13.10 0.46 3.49
CA GLY A 102 14.31 1.24 3.67
C GLY A 102 15.47 0.40 4.20
N VAL A 103 16.65 0.53 3.59
CA VAL A 103 17.88 -0.09 4.09
C VAL A 103 18.60 0.90 5.00
N ASN A 104 18.80 0.53 6.27
CA ASN A 104 19.55 1.36 7.21
C ASN A 104 21.06 1.20 6.97
N ILE A 105 21.64 2.06 6.17
CA ILE A 105 23.07 2.04 5.79
C ILE A 105 23.99 2.66 6.86
N ASP A 106 23.42 3.44 7.80
CA ASP A 106 24.16 4.04 8.92
C ASP A 106 23.60 3.61 10.27
N ARG A 107 23.59 2.31 10.47
CA ARG A 107 23.05 1.70 11.68
C ARG A 107 23.88 2.02 12.92
N GLN A 108 23.27 2.72 13.89
CA GLN A 108 23.92 3.12 15.13
C GLN A 108 23.72 2.11 16.27
N SER A 109 22.71 1.25 16.21
CA SER A 109 22.38 0.30 17.26
C SER A 109 22.03 -1.08 16.73
N TYR A 110 22.55 -2.10 17.37
CA TYR A 110 22.27 -3.51 17.10
C TYR A 110 21.42 -4.18 18.20
N LYS A 111 20.81 -3.39 19.11
CA LYS A 111 20.06 -3.90 20.26
C LYS A 111 19.00 -4.96 19.89
N PHE A 112 18.29 -4.75 18.78
CA PHE A 112 17.22 -5.63 18.30
C PHE A 112 17.66 -6.53 17.13
N SER A 113 18.98 -6.68 16.92
CA SER A 113 19.52 -7.52 15.88
C SER A 113 20.02 -8.86 16.43
N ALA A 114 19.97 -9.91 15.59
CA ALA A 114 20.62 -11.17 15.89
C ALA A 114 22.16 -11.08 15.86
N LYS A 115 22.73 -10.00 15.30
CA LYS A 115 24.18 -9.78 15.22
C LYS A 115 24.72 -9.38 16.58
N LYS A 116 25.54 -10.24 17.19
CA LYS A 116 26.03 -10.07 18.56
C LYS A 116 27.51 -9.66 18.62
N THR A 117 28.35 -10.27 17.78
CA THR A 117 29.80 -9.99 17.75
C THR A 117 30.11 -8.73 16.93
N ASP A 118 31.25 -8.10 17.19
CA ASP A 118 31.70 -6.94 16.43
C ASP A 118 32.07 -7.29 15.00
N ALA A 119 32.56 -8.50 14.76
CA ALA A 119 32.81 -9.01 13.41
C ALA A 119 31.51 -9.10 12.58
N GLU A 120 30.43 -9.65 13.17
CA GLU A 120 29.11 -9.71 12.49
C GLU A 120 28.54 -8.32 12.21
N LYS A 121 28.66 -7.39 13.16
CA LYS A 121 28.19 -6.00 13.01
C LYS A 121 28.94 -5.29 11.89
N THR A 122 30.28 -5.41 11.89
CA THR A 122 31.15 -4.82 10.86
C THR A 122 30.88 -5.40 9.49
N SER A 123 30.77 -6.71 9.38
CA SER A 123 30.44 -7.40 8.13
C SER A 123 29.06 -6.97 7.60
N THR A 124 28.06 -6.88 8.49
CA THR A 124 26.72 -6.40 8.12
C THR A 124 26.76 -4.96 7.59
N LYS A 125 27.49 -4.06 8.27
CA LYS A 125 27.65 -2.68 7.84
C LYS A 125 28.31 -2.59 6.46
N LYS A 126 29.39 -3.37 6.24
CA LYS A 126 30.10 -3.44 4.96
C LYS A 126 29.15 -3.89 3.83
N ALA A 127 28.39 -4.96 4.07
CA ALA A 127 27.42 -5.46 3.08
C ALA A 127 26.35 -4.42 2.75
N LEU A 128 25.77 -3.78 3.77
CA LEU A 128 24.73 -2.76 3.55
C LEU A 128 25.24 -1.49 2.87
N LEU A 129 26.52 -1.16 3.00
CA LEU A 129 27.16 -0.05 2.28
C LEU A 129 27.53 -0.41 0.85
N ASN A 130 27.67 -1.70 0.51
CA ASN A 130 27.96 -2.14 -0.85
C ASN A 130 26.73 -1.91 -1.75
N LYS A 131 26.92 -1.16 -2.85
CA LYS A 131 25.86 -0.81 -3.80
C LYS A 131 25.28 -2.08 -4.46
N ASP A 132 26.16 -2.96 -4.93
CA ASP A 132 25.76 -4.13 -5.70
C ASP A 132 25.00 -5.14 -4.83
N PHE A 133 25.36 -5.25 -3.55
CA PHE A 133 24.58 -6.02 -2.57
C PHE A 133 23.16 -5.48 -2.42
N ARG A 134 22.97 -4.17 -2.30
CA ARG A 134 21.63 -3.58 -2.19
C ARG A 134 20.83 -3.75 -3.48
N GLN A 135 21.47 -3.61 -4.64
CA GLN A 135 20.84 -3.85 -5.94
C GLN A 135 20.42 -5.31 -6.11
N SER A 136 21.26 -6.26 -5.68
CA SER A 136 20.91 -7.67 -5.72
C SER A 136 19.64 -7.98 -4.93
N ILE A 137 19.48 -7.41 -3.74
CA ILE A 137 18.26 -7.54 -2.93
C ILE A 137 17.05 -6.95 -3.67
N ASN A 138 17.21 -5.75 -4.25
CA ASN A 138 16.12 -5.07 -4.95
C ASN A 138 15.61 -5.88 -6.16
N PHE A 139 16.52 -6.47 -6.94
CA PHE A 139 16.14 -7.31 -8.07
C PHE A 139 15.66 -8.73 -7.68
N ALA A 140 15.92 -9.17 -6.45
CA ALA A 140 15.51 -10.50 -5.98
C ALA A 140 14.06 -10.56 -5.46
N ILE A 141 13.44 -9.43 -5.13
CA ILE A 141 12.11 -9.39 -4.51
C ILE A 141 11.04 -9.40 -5.59
N ASP A 142 10.30 -10.51 -5.70
CA ASP A 142 9.09 -10.60 -6.51
C ASP A 142 7.93 -9.88 -5.80
N ARG A 143 7.73 -8.62 -6.16
CA ARG A 143 6.70 -7.78 -5.56
C ARG A 143 5.31 -8.10 -6.11
N THR A 144 5.22 -8.65 -7.33
CA THR A 144 3.95 -9.14 -7.89
C THR A 144 3.43 -10.30 -7.06
N ALA A 145 4.27 -11.29 -6.75
CA ALA A 145 3.88 -12.41 -5.90
C ALA A 145 3.46 -11.94 -4.50
N TYR A 146 4.21 -11.00 -3.90
CA TYR A 146 3.86 -10.42 -2.60
C TYR A 146 2.52 -9.67 -2.63
N GLN A 147 2.33 -8.78 -3.61
CA GLN A 147 1.11 -7.99 -3.73
C GLN A 147 -0.12 -8.86 -4.04
N SER A 148 0.06 -9.95 -4.77
CA SER A 148 -1.03 -10.90 -5.05
C SER A 148 -1.56 -11.56 -3.78
N GLN A 149 -0.71 -11.78 -2.78
CA GLN A 149 -1.15 -12.30 -1.47
C GLN A 149 -1.92 -11.25 -0.67
N VAL A 150 -1.52 -9.97 -0.76
CA VAL A 150 -2.11 -8.88 0.04
C VAL A 150 -3.39 -8.33 -0.59
N ASN A 151 -3.40 -8.12 -1.90
CA ASN A 151 -4.45 -7.42 -2.63
C ASN A 151 -5.22 -8.31 -3.62
N GLY A 152 -4.95 -9.62 -3.66
CA GLY A 152 -5.47 -10.52 -4.69
C GLY A 152 -4.76 -10.33 -6.04
N LYS A 153 -4.98 -11.26 -6.96
CA LYS A 153 -4.31 -11.22 -8.28
C LYS A 153 -4.66 -9.94 -9.07
N ASP A 154 -5.93 -9.59 -9.10
CA ASP A 154 -6.42 -8.45 -9.87
C ASP A 154 -6.05 -7.10 -9.23
N GLY A 155 -5.95 -7.06 -7.90
CA GLY A 155 -5.53 -5.85 -7.16
C GLY A 155 -4.01 -5.64 -7.10
N ALA A 156 -3.22 -6.67 -7.39
CA ALA A 156 -1.76 -6.60 -7.27
C ALA A 156 -1.15 -5.51 -8.16
N ALA A 157 -1.55 -5.46 -9.42
CA ALA A 157 -1.05 -4.46 -10.37
C ALA A 157 -1.36 -3.03 -9.92
N LEU A 158 -2.57 -2.79 -9.38
CA LEU A 158 -2.98 -1.46 -8.92
C LEU A 158 -2.13 -0.93 -7.76
N ALA A 159 -1.56 -1.82 -6.95
CA ALA A 159 -0.77 -1.48 -5.77
C ALA A 159 0.74 -1.36 -6.03
N LEU A 160 1.22 -1.81 -7.19
CA LEU A 160 2.65 -1.82 -7.49
C LEU A 160 3.18 -0.42 -7.83
N ARG A 161 4.25 -0.05 -7.14
CA ARG A 161 5.01 1.18 -7.33
C ARG A 161 6.49 0.85 -7.55
N ASN A 162 7.10 1.44 -8.56
CA ASN A 162 8.52 1.27 -8.85
C ASN A 162 9.38 2.45 -8.38
N LEU A 163 8.74 3.57 -8.06
CA LEU A 163 9.37 4.79 -7.58
C LEU A 163 8.75 5.22 -6.25
N PHE A 164 9.49 6.04 -5.52
CA PHE A 164 8.99 6.65 -4.28
C PHE A 164 7.86 7.66 -4.57
N VAL A 165 8.00 8.44 -5.63
CA VAL A 165 6.91 9.26 -6.19
C VAL A 165 6.18 8.39 -7.21
N PRO A 166 4.84 8.23 -7.12
CA PRO A 166 4.08 7.49 -8.13
C PRO A 166 4.36 8.01 -9.54
N SER A 167 4.47 7.09 -10.50
CA SER A 167 4.91 7.39 -11.86
C SER A 167 4.05 8.46 -12.56
N ASP A 168 2.74 8.40 -12.35
CA ASP A 168 1.75 9.27 -12.99
C ASP A 168 1.36 10.50 -12.15
N PHE A 169 2.01 10.71 -10.99
CA PHE A 169 1.70 11.83 -10.10
C PHE A 169 2.08 13.19 -10.69
N VAL A 170 3.12 13.22 -11.52
CA VAL A 170 3.61 14.40 -12.24
C VAL A 170 3.93 14.03 -13.67
N SER A 171 3.63 14.90 -14.62
CA SER A 171 4.01 14.76 -16.03
C SER A 171 4.70 16.02 -16.54
N ALA A 172 5.53 15.85 -17.56
CA ALA A 172 6.16 16.93 -18.31
C ALA A 172 5.88 16.69 -19.82
N GLY A 173 5.02 17.52 -20.39
CA GLY A 173 4.46 17.25 -21.72
C GLY A 173 3.67 15.95 -21.73
N ASP A 174 3.93 15.09 -22.68
CA ASP A 174 3.26 13.80 -22.85
C ASP A 174 3.89 12.65 -22.03
N LYS A 175 4.95 12.93 -21.25
CA LYS A 175 5.69 11.92 -20.48
C LYS A 175 5.34 12.01 -19.00
N THR A 176 5.11 10.85 -18.39
CA THR A 176 5.00 10.72 -16.94
C THR A 176 6.37 10.84 -16.27
N PHE A 177 6.39 11.10 -14.97
CA PHE A 177 7.62 11.04 -14.17
C PHE A 177 8.33 9.69 -14.29
N GLY A 178 7.55 8.58 -14.32
CA GLY A 178 8.09 7.24 -14.50
C GLY A 178 8.78 7.05 -15.85
N ASP A 179 8.24 7.61 -16.93
CA ASP A 179 8.87 7.57 -18.26
C ASP A 179 10.21 8.30 -18.26
N LEU A 180 10.25 9.51 -17.68
CA LEU A 180 11.46 10.31 -17.57
C LEU A 180 12.54 9.62 -16.72
N VAL A 181 12.14 8.98 -15.62
CA VAL A 181 13.07 8.21 -14.80
C VAL A 181 13.57 6.98 -15.55
N THR A 182 12.71 6.26 -16.27
CA THR A 182 13.09 5.10 -17.09
C THR A 182 14.16 5.50 -18.13
N GLU A 183 13.93 6.58 -18.86
CA GLU A 183 14.88 7.11 -19.83
C GLU A 183 16.21 7.50 -19.17
N LYS A 184 16.14 8.20 -18.03
CA LYS A 184 17.34 8.66 -17.35
C LYS A 184 18.13 7.50 -16.74
N MET A 185 17.48 6.55 -16.09
CA MET A 185 18.15 5.43 -15.44
C MET A 185 18.86 4.54 -16.44
N SER A 186 18.37 4.37 -17.65
CA SER A 186 19.04 3.60 -18.70
C SER A 186 20.45 4.12 -19.04
N THR A 187 20.76 5.36 -18.67
CA THR A 187 22.07 6.00 -18.88
C THR A 187 23.04 5.81 -17.70
N TYR A 188 22.63 5.24 -16.57
CA TYR A 188 23.46 5.13 -15.36
C TYR A 188 24.24 3.82 -15.25
N GLY A 189 23.84 2.79 -15.97
CA GLY A 189 24.54 1.51 -15.97
C GLY A 189 23.69 0.40 -16.59
N ASP A 190 24.37 -0.66 -17.03
CA ASP A 190 23.74 -1.80 -17.72
C ASP A 190 22.73 -2.54 -16.82
N GLU A 191 22.92 -2.47 -15.51
CA GLU A 191 22.00 -3.05 -14.53
C GLU A 191 20.57 -2.47 -14.63
N TRP A 192 20.45 -1.22 -15.12
CA TRP A 192 19.15 -0.55 -15.31
C TRP A 192 18.55 -0.74 -16.72
N SER A 193 19.30 -1.37 -17.62
CA SER A 193 18.80 -1.64 -18.97
C SER A 193 17.56 -2.53 -18.93
N GLY A 194 16.49 -2.11 -19.61
CA GLY A 194 15.21 -2.82 -19.66
C GLY A 194 14.38 -2.77 -18.40
N VAL A 195 14.77 -1.99 -17.37
CA VAL A 195 13.94 -1.73 -16.19
C VAL A 195 12.86 -0.70 -16.56
N ASN A 196 11.61 -0.99 -16.25
CA ASN A 196 10.49 -0.08 -16.45
C ASN A 196 9.99 0.45 -15.09
N PHE A 197 10.05 1.76 -14.91
CA PHE A 197 9.65 2.42 -13.67
C PHE A 197 8.19 2.88 -13.65
N ALA A 198 7.39 2.53 -14.67
CA ALA A 198 5.95 2.79 -14.65
C ALA A 198 5.26 2.03 -13.52
N ASP A 199 4.16 2.61 -13.00
CA ASP A 199 3.33 1.97 -11.99
C ASP A 199 2.51 0.80 -12.58
N GLY A 200 1.91 -0.01 -11.71
CA GLY A 200 1.03 -1.09 -12.13
C GLY A 200 1.73 -2.37 -12.55
N GLN A 201 3.04 -2.45 -12.43
CA GLN A 201 3.85 -3.61 -12.76
C GLN A 201 5.09 -3.69 -11.87
N ASP A 202 5.70 -4.89 -11.77
CA ASP A 202 7.01 -5.06 -11.16
C ASP A 202 8.11 -4.90 -12.23
N GLY A 203 8.60 -3.69 -12.41
CA GLY A 203 9.68 -3.38 -13.33
C GLY A 203 11.08 -3.73 -12.80
N LEU A 204 11.20 -4.09 -11.53
CA LEU A 204 12.49 -4.31 -10.88
C LEU A 204 12.83 -5.79 -10.69
N TYR A 205 11.86 -6.67 -10.47
CA TYR A 205 12.13 -8.08 -10.24
C TYR A 205 12.86 -8.73 -11.43
N ASN A 206 14.05 -9.25 -11.17
CA ASN A 206 14.84 -9.99 -12.16
C ASN A 206 15.86 -10.89 -11.46
N ALA A 207 15.57 -12.19 -11.38
CA ALA A 207 16.40 -13.15 -10.65
C ALA A 207 17.84 -13.27 -11.20
N GLU A 208 18.03 -13.11 -12.51
CA GLU A 208 19.37 -13.19 -13.12
C GLU A 208 20.19 -11.92 -12.81
N LYS A 209 19.58 -10.73 -12.90
CA LYS A 209 20.21 -9.49 -12.43
C LYS A 209 20.57 -9.57 -10.96
N ALA A 210 19.69 -10.09 -10.13
CA ALA A 210 19.95 -10.26 -8.70
C ALA A 210 21.20 -11.12 -8.44
N LYS A 211 21.37 -12.25 -9.17
CA LYS A 211 22.56 -13.12 -9.08
C LYS A 211 23.81 -12.39 -9.56
N THR A 212 23.74 -11.67 -10.66
CA THR A 212 24.85 -10.91 -11.23
C THR A 212 25.36 -9.86 -10.25
N GLU A 213 24.44 -9.04 -9.70
CA GLU A 213 24.79 -8.00 -8.73
C GLU A 213 25.33 -8.61 -7.42
N PHE A 214 24.77 -9.74 -6.98
CA PHE A 214 25.29 -10.43 -5.81
C PHE A 214 26.69 -11.01 -6.03
N ALA A 215 27.03 -11.46 -7.25
CA ALA A 215 28.38 -11.92 -7.58
C ALA A 215 29.38 -10.76 -7.50
N LYS A 216 29.07 -9.60 -8.10
CA LYS A 216 29.89 -8.37 -8.00
C LYS A 216 30.11 -7.94 -6.55
N ALA A 217 29.09 -8.07 -5.70
CA ALA A 217 29.18 -7.67 -4.29
C ALA A 217 30.13 -8.54 -3.45
N LYS A 218 30.56 -9.71 -3.96
CA LYS A 218 31.52 -10.61 -3.30
C LYS A 218 32.97 -10.32 -3.66
N GLU A 219 33.21 -9.58 -4.72
CA GLU A 219 34.53 -9.11 -5.14
C GLU A 219 35.01 -7.93 -4.27
#